data_06fd2037dbc4b6b2ac6d35de658511fe
#
_entry.id   06fd2037dbc4b6b2ac6d35de658511fe
#
_cell.length_a   1.000
_cell.length_b   1.000
_cell.length_c   1.000
_cell.angle_alpha   90.00
_cell.angle_beta   90.00
_cell.angle_gamma   90.00
#
_symmetry.space_group_name_H-M   'P 1'
#
loop_
_entity.id
_entity.type
_entity.pdbx_description
1 polymer ?
#
loop_
_entity_poly.entity_id
_entity_poly.type
_entity_poly.pdbx_seq_one_letter_code
_entity_poly.pdbx_strand_id
1 'polypeptide(L)'
;MLCSNKIVLETLAVLKQHGIKDFVLCPGSRNAPIVHTVCQVKEFRVHRTTDERCAGFMALGLALTTGRPAVVVVTSGSALANLYPSACEAFYQNVPVIFLSADRPQAWIGQMDGQTMPQEGALGKMVKMSVSLPETDIWHANRLVNEAILEAQYKLPSGPVHINIPLSEPIYDFTTDALPQARKIEYRETLLPQQNPGDSEREVPAEDWSNSLLILGQAIPTERLHPSLLRLTRMHVTVIGENLCNQEAELYTNAFDIDWSRMKPVERVITIGGHIVNKELKEFFRKNKPQEHWHISHDGAVVDLFGCQTVAIKSDYTKALNEIFRDVNRKSHKLELPLKENTDTANKRTALIQELFDNIPPTSLVHLANSSTIRIAQHAKLKEHFNKKSGSSYRPYIFCNRGINGIEGSLSTTVGIAMAAPQYQKVFAVVGDLSFFYDQNAFWASPLPQNLHILVFNDGRGGIFNTLPVPQEPETSRQAIMGEHNLSARHVAMLHNIKYLEGEENLQEFISSEEITILEIKL
;
A
#
# COMPACT_ATOMS: atom_id res chain seq x y z
N MET A 1 -10.44 -15.95 30.38
CA MET A 1 -10.76 -17.27 29.75
C MET A 1 -10.91 -17.08 28.27
N LEU A 2 -10.36 -17.99 27.47
CA LEU A 2 -10.41 -18.02 26.01
C LEU A 2 -11.60 -18.89 25.55
N CYS A 3 -11.93 -18.87 24.25
CA CYS A 3 -12.96 -19.77 23.73
C CYS A 3 -12.55 -21.23 23.88
N SER A 4 -13.54 -22.15 23.86
CA SER A 4 -13.31 -23.59 23.92
C SER A 4 -13.00 -24.22 22.54
N ASN A 5 -13.23 -23.49 21.44
CA ASN A 5 -13.05 -24.00 20.11
C ASN A 5 -11.57 -24.23 19.78
N LYS A 6 -11.19 -25.48 19.63
CA LYS A 6 -9.78 -25.90 19.43
C LYS A 6 -9.17 -25.39 18.13
N ILE A 7 -9.95 -25.23 17.06
CA ILE A 7 -9.45 -24.74 15.75
C ILE A 7 -9.14 -23.25 15.85
N VAL A 8 -10.00 -22.46 16.53
CA VAL A 8 -9.74 -21.04 16.80
C VAL A 8 -8.48 -20.88 17.64
N LEU A 9 -8.36 -21.66 18.73
CA LEU A 9 -7.19 -21.61 19.62
C LEU A 9 -5.90 -21.96 18.89
N GLU A 10 -5.91 -23.02 18.07
CA GLU A 10 -4.76 -23.43 17.27
C GLU A 10 -4.40 -22.36 16.23
N THR A 11 -5.38 -21.81 15.51
CA THR A 11 -5.16 -20.75 14.53
C THR A 11 -4.47 -19.54 15.16
N LEU A 12 -4.99 -19.04 16.29
CA LEU A 12 -4.42 -17.89 16.98
C LEU A 12 -3.05 -18.19 17.59
N ALA A 13 -2.83 -19.43 18.04
CA ALA A 13 -1.53 -19.85 18.54
C ALA A 13 -0.47 -19.89 17.43
N VAL A 14 -0.80 -20.39 16.23
CA VAL A 14 0.09 -20.36 15.06
C VAL A 14 0.41 -18.92 14.65
N LEU A 15 -0.60 -18.04 14.53
CA LEU A 15 -0.39 -16.62 14.23
C LEU A 15 0.58 -15.96 15.23
N LYS A 16 0.39 -16.23 16.54
CA LYS A 16 1.29 -15.77 17.61
C LYS A 16 2.71 -16.28 17.44
N GLN A 17 2.91 -17.57 17.12
CA GLN A 17 4.23 -18.18 16.89
C GLN A 17 4.97 -17.55 15.69
N HIS A 18 4.24 -17.09 14.66
CA HIS A 18 4.81 -16.33 13.54
C HIS A 18 5.05 -14.85 13.86
N GLY A 19 4.73 -14.39 15.07
CA GLY A 19 4.94 -13.02 15.50
C GLY A 19 3.95 -12.01 14.91
N ILE A 20 2.80 -12.48 14.42
CA ILE A 20 1.70 -11.65 13.92
C ILE A 20 0.95 -11.09 15.12
N LYS A 21 0.83 -9.78 15.21
CA LYS A 21 0.36 -9.08 16.42
C LYS A 21 -0.82 -8.14 16.17
N ASP A 22 -0.98 -7.61 14.96
CA ASP A 22 -1.96 -6.58 14.66
C ASP A 22 -3.26 -7.20 14.14
N PHE A 23 -4.36 -6.91 14.83
CA PHE A 23 -5.69 -7.42 14.51
C PHE A 23 -6.69 -6.27 14.40
N VAL A 24 -7.33 -6.14 13.25
CA VAL A 24 -8.48 -5.25 13.05
C VAL A 24 -9.74 -6.10 13.16
N LEU A 25 -10.56 -5.80 14.17
CA LEU A 25 -11.73 -6.60 14.53
C LEU A 25 -13.02 -5.90 14.12
N CYS A 26 -13.87 -6.59 13.37
CA CYS A 26 -15.23 -6.17 13.06
C CYS A 26 -16.24 -6.89 13.97
N PRO A 27 -17.38 -6.25 14.30
CA PRO A 27 -18.42 -6.87 15.12
C PRO A 27 -19.11 -8.03 14.39
N GLY A 28 -19.63 -8.97 15.16
CA GLY A 28 -20.40 -10.08 14.63
C GLY A 28 -20.59 -11.19 15.66
N SER A 29 -21.63 -11.98 15.49
CA SER A 29 -21.92 -13.11 16.38
C SER A 29 -21.02 -14.31 16.06
N ARG A 30 -20.93 -14.69 14.78
CA ARG A 30 -20.20 -15.89 14.38
C ARG A 30 -18.69 -15.82 14.67
N ASN A 31 -18.10 -14.62 14.59
CA ASN A 31 -16.67 -14.43 14.91
C ASN A 31 -16.40 -14.17 16.42
N ALA A 32 -17.41 -14.22 17.28
CA ALA A 32 -17.24 -13.95 18.73
C ALA A 32 -16.15 -14.80 19.40
N PRO A 33 -16.00 -16.11 19.11
CA PRO A 33 -14.91 -16.92 19.67
C PRO A 33 -13.52 -16.38 19.30
N ILE A 34 -13.35 -15.91 18.06
CA ILE A 34 -12.09 -15.35 17.56
C ILE A 34 -11.84 -13.99 18.24
N VAL A 35 -12.83 -13.08 18.16
CA VAL A 35 -12.73 -11.71 18.69
C VAL A 35 -12.44 -11.72 20.19
N HIS A 36 -13.20 -12.51 20.95
CA HIS A 36 -13.01 -12.60 22.40
C HIS A 36 -11.61 -13.12 22.74
N THR A 37 -11.17 -14.20 22.09
CA THR A 37 -9.84 -14.78 22.35
C THR A 37 -8.72 -13.83 21.99
N VAL A 38 -8.80 -13.14 20.83
CA VAL A 38 -7.82 -12.11 20.44
C VAL A 38 -7.72 -11.02 21.50
N CYS A 39 -8.85 -10.54 22.03
CA CYS A 39 -8.87 -9.49 23.08
C CYS A 39 -8.26 -9.94 24.43
N GLN A 40 -8.19 -11.25 24.71
CA GLN A 40 -7.65 -11.78 25.96
C GLN A 40 -6.12 -12.07 25.88
N VAL A 41 -5.55 -12.19 24.67
CA VAL A 41 -4.13 -12.48 24.47
C VAL A 41 -3.33 -11.18 24.50
N LYS A 42 -2.52 -10.98 25.53
CA LYS A 42 -1.78 -9.72 25.81
C LYS A 42 -0.81 -9.30 24.70
N GLU A 43 -0.30 -10.24 23.92
CA GLU A 43 0.66 -9.98 22.84
C GLU A 43 0.02 -9.45 21.57
N PHE A 44 -1.31 -9.55 21.47
CA PHE A 44 -2.05 -9.03 20.32
C PHE A 44 -2.43 -7.55 20.52
N ARG A 45 -2.25 -6.77 19.47
CA ARG A 45 -2.69 -5.38 19.40
C ARG A 45 -4.03 -5.33 18.68
N VAL A 46 -5.02 -4.81 19.38
CA VAL A 46 -6.41 -4.84 18.93
C VAL A 46 -6.85 -3.46 18.46
N HIS A 47 -7.31 -3.41 17.22
CA HIS A 47 -7.97 -2.27 16.61
C HIS A 47 -9.40 -2.67 16.26
N ARG A 48 -10.36 -1.77 16.43
CA ARG A 48 -11.78 -2.08 16.22
C ARG A 48 -12.40 -1.11 15.23
N THR A 49 -13.22 -1.61 14.33
CA THR A 49 -14.07 -0.79 13.46
C THR A 49 -15.29 -1.58 13.04
N THR A 50 -16.37 -0.89 12.69
CA THR A 50 -17.62 -1.56 12.31
C THR A 50 -17.69 -1.85 10.82
N ASP A 51 -17.13 -0.98 9.98
CA ASP A 51 -17.14 -1.14 8.52
C ASP A 51 -16.01 -2.08 8.08
N GLU A 52 -16.37 -3.24 7.53
CA GLU A 52 -15.41 -4.26 7.11
C GLU A 52 -14.52 -3.79 5.95
N ARG A 53 -15.05 -2.99 5.03
CA ARG A 53 -14.25 -2.40 3.96
C ARG A 53 -13.14 -1.52 4.53
N CYS A 54 -13.48 -0.64 5.47
CA CYS A 54 -12.51 0.18 6.19
C CYS A 54 -11.51 -0.68 6.96
N ALA A 55 -11.98 -1.75 7.63
CA ALA A 55 -11.12 -2.68 8.36
C ALA A 55 -10.04 -3.32 7.47
N GLY A 56 -10.41 -3.74 6.28
CA GLY A 56 -9.47 -4.31 5.31
C GLY A 56 -8.38 -3.31 4.89
N PHE A 57 -8.73 -2.06 4.63
CA PHE A 57 -7.77 -1.00 4.32
C PHE A 57 -6.95 -0.55 5.55
N MET A 58 -7.51 -0.60 6.76
CA MET A 58 -6.72 -0.39 7.99
C MET A 58 -5.66 -1.47 8.15
N ALA A 59 -6.00 -2.74 7.93
CA ALA A 59 -5.04 -3.84 7.94
C ALA A 59 -3.96 -3.66 6.86
N LEU A 60 -4.32 -3.17 5.69
CA LEU A 60 -3.37 -2.78 4.63
C LEU A 60 -2.39 -1.71 5.14
N GLY A 61 -2.89 -0.64 5.75
CA GLY A 61 -2.04 0.44 6.31
C GLY A 61 -1.10 -0.04 7.41
N LEU A 62 -1.58 -0.90 8.32
CA LEU A 62 -0.77 -1.56 9.34
C LEU A 62 0.34 -2.40 8.71
N ALA A 63 0.03 -3.22 7.72
CA ALA A 63 1.01 -4.08 7.06
C ALA A 63 2.04 -3.28 6.24
N LEU A 64 1.61 -2.23 5.52
CA LEU A 64 2.50 -1.31 4.78
C LEU A 64 3.53 -0.65 5.70
N THR A 65 3.11 -0.22 6.89
CA THR A 65 3.98 0.51 7.82
C THR A 65 4.92 -0.41 8.59
N THR A 66 4.43 -1.60 8.99
CA THR A 66 5.21 -2.53 9.81
C THR A 66 6.09 -3.48 8.98
N GLY A 67 5.79 -3.65 7.69
CA GLY A 67 6.39 -4.69 6.83
C GLY A 67 6.04 -6.13 7.27
N ARG A 68 4.97 -6.29 8.06
CA ARG A 68 4.52 -7.58 8.63
C ARG A 68 3.05 -7.81 8.35
N PRO A 69 2.57 -9.07 8.31
CA PRO A 69 1.16 -9.33 8.15
C PRO A 69 0.30 -8.69 9.24
N ALA A 70 -0.82 -8.09 8.82
CA ALA A 70 -1.90 -7.66 9.69
C ALA A 70 -3.15 -8.51 9.41
N VAL A 71 -3.92 -8.80 10.45
CA VAL A 71 -5.11 -9.65 10.37
C VAL A 71 -6.36 -8.79 10.44
N VAL A 72 -7.30 -8.98 9.54
CA VAL A 72 -8.66 -8.44 9.67
C VAL A 72 -9.61 -9.59 9.97
N VAL A 73 -10.42 -9.44 11.01
CA VAL A 73 -11.35 -10.48 11.49
C VAL A 73 -12.78 -10.04 11.23
N VAL A 74 -13.52 -10.82 10.46
CA VAL A 74 -14.91 -10.55 10.11
C VAL A 74 -15.83 -11.73 10.41
N THR A 75 -17.11 -11.44 10.56
CA THR A 75 -18.16 -12.46 10.68
C THR A 75 -18.49 -13.09 9.33
N SER A 76 -19.47 -13.99 9.28
CA SER A 76 -19.85 -14.69 8.06
C SER A 76 -20.67 -13.82 7.09
N GLY A 77 -20.80 -14.26 5.85
CA GLY A 77 -21.68 -13.68 4.85
C GLY A 77 -21.08 -12.41 4.21
N SER A 78 -21.91 -11.37 4.06
CA SER A 78 -21.54 -10.12 3.38
C SER A 78 -20.33 -9.39 3.98
N ALA A 79 -20.01 -9.65 5.24
CA ALA A 79 -18.82 -9.11 5.89
C ALA A 79 -17.53 -9.46 5.15
N LEU A 80 -17.40 -10.72 4.69
CA LEU A 80 -16.27 -11.13 3.85
C LEU A 80 -16.29 -10.42 2.48
N ALA A 81 -17.45 -10.27 1.85
CA ALA A 81 -17.56 -9.63 0.56
C ALA A 81 -17.14 -8.15 0.59
N ASN A 82 -17.37 -7.45 1.70
CA ASN A 82 -16.93 -6.07 1.91
C ASN A 82 -15.41 -5.90 1.93
N LEU A 83 -14.64 -6.98 2.15
CA LEU A 83 -13.18 -6.94 2.12
C LEU A 83 -12.58 -6.96 0.71
N TYR A 84 -13.38 -7.23 -0.33
CA TYR A 84 -12.88 -7.42 -1.69
C TYR A 84 -12.06 -6.23 -2.23
N PRO A 85 -12.47 -4.96 -2.07
CA PRO A 85 -11.68 -3.82 -2.53
C PRO A 85 -10.28 -3.77 -1.90
N SER A 86 -10.18 -4.01 -0.59
CA SER A 86 -8.90 -4.04 0.11
C SER A 86 -8.04 -5.26 -0.27
N ALA A 87 -8.67 -6.40 -0.58
CA ALA A 87 -7.96 -7.57 -1.11
C ALA A 87 -7.34 -7.27 -2.48
N CYS A 88 -8.07 -6.61 -3.36
CA CYS A 88 -7.53 -6.17 -4.65
C CYS A 88 -6.32 -5.23 -4.47
N GLU A 89 -6.44 -4.24 -3.63
CA GLU A 89 -5.36 -3.27 -3.39
C GLU A 89 -4.14 -3.97 -2.78
N ALA A 90 -4.32 -4.82 -1.76
CA ALA A 90 -3.25 -5.58 -1.12
C ALA A 90 -2.54 -6.53 -2.10
N PHE A 91 -3.31 -7.18 -3.00
CA PHE A 91 -2.78 -8.08 -4.01
C PHE A 91 -1.83 -7.38 -4.97
N TYR A 92 -2.27 -6.27 -5.57
CA TYR A 92 -1.47 -5.54 -6.54
C TYR A 92 -0.33 -4.72 -5.92
N GLN A 93 -0.38 -4.41 -4.63
CA GLN A 93 0.75 -3.82 -3.90
C GLN A 93 1.67 -4.87 -3.26
N ASN A 94 1.36 -6.16 -3.37
CA ASN A 94 2.12 -7.25 -2.73
C ASN A 94 2.22 -7.10 -1.19
N VAL A 95 1.14 -6.65 -0.55
CA VAL A 95 1.09 -6.40 0.89
C VAL A 95 0.46 -7.57 1.62
N PRO A 96 1.11 -8.12 2.67
CA PRO A 96 0.62 -9.28 3.39
C PRO A 96 -0.54 -8.90 4.34
N VAL A 97 -1.78 -9.09 3.89
CA VAL A 97 -2.98 -8.98 4.71
C VAL A 97 -3.59 -10.36 4.89
N ILE A 98 -3.93 -10.74 6.11
CA ILE A 98 -4.62 -11.99 6.43
C ILE A 98 -6.10 -11.68 6.65
N PHE A 99 -6.94 -12.09 5.71
CA PHE A 99 -8.39 -12.02 5.83
C PHE A 99 -8.86 -13.26 6.59
N LEU A 100 -9.29 -13.07 7.86
CA LEU A 100 -9.75 -14.14 8.74
C LEU A 100 -11.26 -14.05 8.90
N SER A 101 -12.00 -14.92 8.25
CA SER A 101 -13.46 -14.96 8.32
C SER A 101 -13.97 -16.11 9.18
N ALA A 102 -14.93 -15.84 10.05
CA ALA A 102 -15.75 -16.88 10.62
C ALA A 102 -16.81 -17.31 9.60
N ASP A 103 -17.20 -18.58 9.64
CA ASP A 103 -18.22 -19.13 8.73
C ASP A 103 -19.22 -20.01 9.46
N ARG A 104 -20.33 -20.28 8.81
CA ARG A 104 -21.26 -21.34 9.19
C ARG A 104 -20.67 -22.72 8.87
N PRO A 105 -21.08 -23.79 9.57
CA PRO A 105 -20.73 -25.15 9.18
C PRO A 105 -21.15 -25.44 7.74
N GLN A 106 -20.32 -26.19 7.02
CA GLN A 106 -20.51 -26.49 5.59
C GLN A 106 -21.90 -27.04 5.24
N ALA A 107 -22.50 -27.81 6.16
CA ALA A 107 -23.82 -28.41 5.97
C ALA A 107 -24.95 -27.37 5.80
N TRP A 108 -24.76 -26.13 6.27
CA TRP A 108 -25.77 -25.09 6.21
C TRP A 108 -25.60 -24.13 5.02
N ILE A 109 -24.47 -24.20 4.33
CA ILE A 109 -24.23 -23.34 3.17
C ILE A 109 -25.17 -23.69 2.03
N GLY A 110 -25.88 -22.67 1.52
CA GLY A 110 -26.89 -22.85 0.48
C GLY A 110 -28.23 -23.43 0.94
N GLN A 111 -28.44 -23.58 2.26
CA GLN A 111 -29.68 -24.13 2.83
C GLN A 111 -30.64 -23.05 3.35
N MET A 112 -30.55 -21.82 2.84
CA MET A 112 -31.32 -20.65 3.32
C MET A 112 -31.10 -20.29 4.80
N ASP A 113 -30.00 -20.78 5.41
CA ASP A 113 -29.60 -20.35 6.74
C ASP A 113 -29.09 -18.90 6.69
N GLY A 114 -29.38 -18.16 7.76
CA GLY A 114 -29.07 -16.74 7.83
C GLY A 114 -27.56 -16.45 7.75
N GLN A 115 -27.19 -15.44 6.96
CA GLN A 115 -25.80 -14.95 6.88
C GLN A 115 -24.82 -16.01 6.33
N THR A 116 -25.22 -16.78 5.34
CA THR A 116 -24.42 -17.79 4.65
C THR A 116 -24.12 -17.41 3.22
N MET A 117 -22.94 -17.74 2.75
CA MET A 117 -22.52 -17.71 1.35
C MET A 117 -21.35 -18.68 1.17
N PRO A 118 -21.03 -19.15 -0.04
CA PRO A 118 -19.79 -19.87 -0.28
C PRO A 118 -18.58 -18.95 -0.03
N GLN A 119 -17.94 -19.09 1.15
CA GLN A 119 -16.85 -18.19 1.56
C GLN A 119 -15.49 -18.66 1.07
N GLU A 120 -15.27 -19.97 0.98
CA GLU A 120 -14.05 -20.51 0.41
C GLU A 120 -13.86 -20.02 -1.03
N GLY A 121 -12.74 -19.36 -1.30
CA GLY A 121 -12.44 -18.80 -2.60
C GLY A 121 -13.26 -17.55 -2.99
N ALA A 122 -14.11 -17.00 -2.11
CA ALA A 122 -14.94 -15.84 -2.41
C ALA A 122 -14.13 -14.57 -2.80
N LEU A 123 -12.90 -14.43 -2.32
CA LEU A 123 -12.00 -13.35 -2.73
C LEU A 123 -11.28 -13.65 -4.08
N GLY A 124 -11.55 -14.81 -4.67
CA GLY A 124 -11.11 -15.19 -6.00
C GLY A 124 -9.59 -15.10 -6.18
N LYS A 125 -9.17 -14.49 -7.29
CA LYS A 125 -7.74 -14.30 -7.62
C LYS A 125 -7.07 -13.16 -6.86
N MET A 126 -7.81 -12.44 -6.01
CA MET A 126 -7.27 -11.29 -5.26
C MET A 126 -6.64 -11.69 -3.92
N VAL A 127 -6.45 -12.97 -3.70
CA VAL A 127 -5.62 -13.54 -2.63
C VAL A 127 -4.67 -14.58 -3.21
N LYS A 128 -3.50 -14.70 -2.63
CA LYS A 128 -2.49 -15.69 -3.06
C LYS A 128 -2.88 -17.10 -2.68
N MET A 129 -3.59 -17.23 -1.56
CA MET A 129 -4.09 -18.51 -1.06
C MET A 129 -5.42 -18.27 -0.31
N SER A 130 -6.37 -19.17 -0.50
CA SER A 130 -7.61 -19.24 0.27
C SER A 130 -7.73 -20.64 0.85
N VAL A 131 -7.94 -20.74 2.16
CA VAL A 131 -8.10 -22.01 2.86
C VAL A 131 -9.35 -21.99 3.72
N SER A 132 -10.09 -23.08 3.73
CA SER A 132 -11.17 -23.33 4.70
C SER A 132 -10.70 -24.38 5.70
N LEU A 133 -10.71 -24.03 6.98
CA LEU A 133 -10.21 -24.94 8.02
C LEU A 133 -11.21 -26.04 8.33
N PRO A 134 -10.74 -27.25 8.69
CA PRO A 134 -11.62 -28.31 9.17
C PRO A 134 -12.21 -27.94 10.54
N GLU A 135 -13.42 -28.40 10.84
CA GLU A 135 -14.09 -28.10 12.12
C GLU A 135 -13.44 -28.79 13.33
N THR A 136 -12.74 -29.91 13.15
CA THR A 136 -12.23 -30.76 14.25
C THR A 136 -10.79 -31.23 14.11
N ASP A 137 -10.22 -31.30 12.90
CA ASP A 137 -8.85 -31.77 12.68
C ASP A 137 -7.83 -30.67 12.94
N ILE A 138 -7.31 -30.64 14.17
CA ILE A 138 -6.33 -29.63 14.61
C ILE A 138 -5.02 -29.71 13.82
N TRP A 139 -4.53 -30.93 13.50
CA TRP A 139 -3.29 -31.10 12.76
C TRP A 139 -3.41 -30.52 11.35
N HIS A 140 -4.51 -30.81 10.68
CA HIS A 140 -4.80 -30.27 9.35
C HIS A 140 -4.97 -28.74 9.39
N ALA A 141 -5.73 -28.21 10.36
CA ALA A 141 -5.87 -26.77 10.56
C ALA A 141 -4.51 -26.08 10.79
N ASN A 142 -3.66 -26.61 11.67
CA ASN A 142 -2.30 -26.10 11.90
C ASN A 142 -1.50 -26.01 10.60
N ARG A 143 -1.51 -27.08 9.78
CA ARG A 143 -0.80 -27.10 8.49
C ARG A 143 -1.31 -26.00 7.55
N LEU A 144 -2.63 -25.89 7.36
CA LEU A 144 -3.22 -24.90 6.45
C LEU A 144 -2.94 -23.46 6.89
N VAL A 145 -3.00 -23.18 8.20
CA VAL A 145 -2.68 -21.84 8.73
C VAL A 145 -1.21 -21.50 8.51
N ASN A 146 -0.29 -22.43 8.77
CA ASN A 146 1.13 -22.23 8.46
C ASN A 146 1.34 -21.99 6.95
N GLU A 147 0.75 -22.80 6.08
CA GLU A 147 0.85 -22.62 4.62
C GLU A 147 0.38 -21.25 4.18
N ALA A 148 -0.78 -20.77 4.69
CA ALA A 148 -1.31 -19.45 4.37
C ALA A 148 -0.36 -18.32 4.84
N ILE A 149 0.19 -18.41 6.05
CA ILE A 149 1.14 -17.41 6.56
C ILE A 149 2.43 -17.40 5.74
N LEU A 150 2.96 -18.57 5.38
CA LEU A 150 4.16 -18.67 4.57
C LEU A 150 3.94 -18.08 3.18
N GLU A 151 2.76 -18.30 2.58
CA GLU A 151 2.37 -17.72 1.30
C GLU A 151 2.21 -16.18 1.40
N ALA A 152 1.66 -15.67 2.50
CA ALA A 152 1.47 -14.24 2.69
C ALA A 152 2.79 -13.47 2.83
N GLN A 153 3.74 -14.01 3.59
CA GLN A 153 4.90 -13.24 4.07
C GLN A 153 6.23 -13.68 3.47
N TYR A 154 6.45 -14.97 3.31
CA TYR A 154 7.80 -15.51 3.04
C TYR A 154 8.00 -15.92 1.58
N LYS A 155 6.95 -16.27 0.87
CA LYS A 155 7.03 -16.55 -0.56
C LYS A 155 6.85 -15.25 -1.34
N LEU A 156 7.93 -14.76 -1.90
CA LEU A 156 7.93 -13.49 -2.66
C LEU A 156 7.30 -13.66 -4.05
N PRO A 157 6.56 -12.62 -4.52
CA PRO A 157 6.20 -11.41 -3.78
C PRO A 157 5.21 -11.75 -2.66
N SER A 158 5.29 -11.06 -1.53
CA SER A 158 4.29 -11.18 -0.44
C SER A 158 2.89 -10.81 -0.94
N GLY A 159 1.86 -11.08 -0.17
CA GLY A 159 0.51 -10.68 -0.58
C GLY A 159 -0.60 -11.18 0.33
N PRO A 160 -1.84 -10.83 0.03
CA PRO A 160 -2.97 -11.19 0.88
C PRO A 160 -3.32 -12.68 0.80
N VAL A 161 -3.85 -13.21 1.90
CA VAL A 161 -4.39 -14.57 2.01
C VAL A 161 -5.71 -14.58 2.75
N HIS A 162 -6.53 -15.60 2.52
CA HIS A 162 -7.80 -15.79 3.19
C HIS A 162 -7.81 -17.09 4.00
N ILE A 163 -8.19 -16.99 5.27
CA ILE A 163 -8.39 -18.13 6.18
C ILE A 163 -9.84 -18.11 6.63
N ASN A 164 -10.60 -19.11 6.23
CA ASN A 164 -12.00 -19.28 6.59
C ASN A 164 -12.14 -20.31 7.72
N ILE A 165 -12.87 -19.97 8.78
CA ILE A 165 -13.06 -20.84 9.95
C ILE A 165 -14.54 -21.17 10.10
N PRO A 166 -14.99 -22.37 9.69
CA PRO A 166 -16.32 -22.87 10.01
C PRO A 166 -16.47 -23.10 11.51
N LEU A 167 -17.54 -22.57 12.09
CA LEU A 167 -17.81 -22.63 13.54
C LEU A 167 -19.20 -23.16 13.82
N SER A 168 -19.24 -24.34 14.44
CA SER A 168 -20.47 -24.96 14.95
C SER A 168 -20.83 -24.40 16.33
N GLU A 169 -22.12 -24.44 16.70
CA GLU A 169 -22.57 -24.13 18.05
C GLU A 169 -22.06 -25.18 19.08
N PRO A 170 -21.80 -24.77 20.34
CA PRO A 170 -21.97 -23.44 20.91
C PRO A 170 -20.77 -22.50 20.58
N ILE A 171 -21.05 -21.24 20.22
CA ILE A 171 -20.01 -20.24 19.93
C ILE A 171 -19.68 -19.33 21.14
N TYR A 172 -20.49 -19.33 22.16
CA TYR A 172 -20.29 -18.53 23.39
C TYR A 172 -19.79 -19.37 24.56
N ASP A 173 -18.86 -20.30 24.29
CA ASP A 173 -18.22 -21.10 25.34
C ASP A 173 -16.77 -20.62 25.54
N PHE A 174 -16.48 -20.06 26.73
CA PHE A 174 -15.20 -19.43 27.07
C PHE A 174 -14.63 -20.04 28.35
N THR A 175 -14.09 -21.23 28.21
CA THR A 175 -13.65 -22.08 29.33
C THR A 175 -12.17 -22.43 29.34
N THR A 176 -11.41 -21.98 28.32
CA THR A 176 -9.97 -22.31 28.17
C THR A 176 -9.10 -21.20 28.77
N ASP A 177 -8.07 -21.57 29.51
CA ASP A 177 -7.21 -20.63 30.23
C ASP A 177 -6.10 -20.02 29.34
N ALA A 178 -5.56 -20.79 28.38
CA ALA A 178 -4.42 -20.36 27.58
C ALA A 178 -4.46 -20.90 26.14
N LEU A 179 -3.77 -20.23 25.22
CA LEU A 179 -3.51 -20.78 23.88
C LEU A 179 -2.64 -22.03 23.97
N PRO A 180 -2.88 -23.03 23.10
CA PRO A 180 -2.00 -24.21 23.02
C PRO A 180 -0.61 -23.83 22.51
N GLN A 181 0.35 -24.73 22.76
CA GLN A 181 1.65 -24.64 22.11
C GLN A 181 1.51 -25.21 20.69
N ALA A 182 1.33 -24.31 19.72
CA ALA A 182 1.17 -24.71 18.34
C ALA A 182 2.51 -24.98 17.65
N ARG A 183 2.51 -25.90 16.69
CA ARG A 183 3.64 -26.13 15.82
C ARG A 183 3.77 -24.97 14.82
N LYS A 184 4.97 -24.39 14.73
CA LYS A 184 5.36 -23.43 13.70
C LYS A 184 6.13 -24.16 12.59
N ILE A 185 5.80 -23.88 11.34
CA ILE A 185 6.56 -24.29 10.16
C ILE A 185 7.37 -23.08 9.69
N GLU A 186 8.69 -23.21 9.61
CA GLU A 186 9.58 -22.16 9.13
C GLU A 186 9.86 -22.33 7.65
N TYR A 187 9.86 -21.22 6.92
CA TYR A 187 10.36 -21.16 5.55
C TYR A 187 11.85 -20.79 5.60
N ARG A 188 12.68 -21.56 4.91
CA ARG A 188 14.10 -21.27 4.74
C ARG A 188 14.43 -21.37 3.26
N GLU A 189 14.79 -20.27 2.66
CA GLU A 189 15.35 -20.25 1.32
C GLU A 189 16.85 -20.52 1.44
N THR A 190 17.28 -21.69 0.97
CA THR A 190 18.70 -21.99 0.82
C THR A 190 19.12 -21.35 -0.50
N LEU A 191 19.89 -20.28 -0.43
CA LEU A 191 20.65 -19.78 -1.58
C LEU A 191 21.74 -20.80 -1.90
N LEU A 192 21.35 -21.95 -2.44
CA LEU A 192 22.31 -22.77 -3.17
C LEU A 192 22.65 -21.93 -4.41
N PRO A 193 23.94 -21.68 -4.70
CA PRO A 193 24.32 -21.14 -6.00
C PRO A 193 23.67 -22.06 -7.03
N GLN A 194 22.77 -21.53 -7.84
CA GLN A 194 22.34 -22.22 -9.06
C GLN A 194 23.56 -22.21 -9.99
N GLN A 195 24.49 -23.12 -9.74
CA GLN A 195 25.40 -23.59 -10.76
C GLN A 195 24.58 -24.54 -11.63
N ASN A 196 23.95 -23.99 -12.65
CA ASN A 196 23.63 -24.77 -13.83
C ASN A 196 24.98 -25.17 -14.43
N PRO A 197 25.31 -26.46 -14.49
CA PRO A 197 26.54 -26.91 -15.15
C PRO A 197 26.35 -26.71 -16.66
N GLY A 198 26.63 -25.54 -17.16
CA GLY A 198 26.45 -25.16 -18.56
C GLY A 198 26.22 -23.67 -18.79
N ASP A 199 25.78 -22.91 -17.79
CA ASP A 199 25.87 -21.47 -17.83
C ASP A 199 27.31 -21.07 -17.49
N SER A 200 28.19 -21.17 -18.50
CA SER A 200 29.40 -20.35 -18.54
C SER A 200 28.99 -18.94 -18.16
N GLU A 201 29.70 -18.35 -17.19
CA GLU A 201 29.67 -16.93 -16.90
C GLU A 201 29.50 -16.19 -18.21
N ARG A 202 28.28 -15.78 -18.56
CA ARG A 202 28.11 -14.75 -19.55
C ARG A 202 28.75 -13.53 -18.91
N GLU A 203 30.01 -13.29 -19.24
CA GLU A 203 30.60 -11.98 -19.09
C GLU A 203 29.59 -11.03 -19.72
N VAL A 204 28.84 -10.31 -18.88
CA VAL A 204 28.08 -9.16 -19.37
C VAL A 204 29.17 -8.21 -19.84
N PRO A 205 29.30 -7.95 -21.15
CA PRO A 205 30.35 -7.08 -21.63
C PRO A 205 30.26 -5.76 -20.90
N ALA A 206 31.39 -5.07 -20.68
CA ALA A 206 31.41 -3.70 -20.15
C ALA A 206 30.65 -2.81 -21.14
N GLU A 207 29.33 -2.73 -21.00
CA GLU A 207 28.43 -2.13 -21.96
C GLU A 207 28.36 -0.62 -21.77
N ASP A 208 28.20 0.07 -22.88
CA ASP A 208 27.89 1.50 -22.89
C ASP A 208 26.45 1.71 -22.42
N TRP A 209 26.27 2.37 -21.27
CA TRP A 209 24.98 2.71 -20.70
C TRP A 209 24.55 4.15 -21.01
N SER A 210 25.22 4.83 -21.94
CA SER A 210 24.99 6.24 -22.27
C SER A 210 23.58 6.52 -22.80
N ASN A 211 22.94 5.55 -23.46
CA ASN A 211 21.57 5.67 -23.97
C ASN A 211 20.60 4.75 -23.23
N SER A 212 20.74 4.71 -21.90
CA SER A 212 19.97 3.81 -21.03
C SER A 212 19.33 4.56 -19.87
N LEU A 213 18.18 4.10 -19.43
CA LEU A 213 17.43 4.65 -18.30
C LEU A 213 17.11 3.57 -17.26
N LEU A 214 17.30 3.91 -16.00
CA LEU A 214 16.68 3.21 -14.87
C LEU A 214 15.45 3.98 -14.41
N ILE A 215 14.29 3.34 -14.39
CA ILE A 215 13.03 3.94 -13.95
C ILE A 215 12.60 3.29 -12.64
N LEU A 216 12.41 4.14 -11.61
CA LEU A 216 11.96 3.75 -10.29
C LEU A 216 10.45 3.95 -10.17
N GLY A 217 9.70 2.86 -10.04
CA GLY A 217 8.28 2.89 -9.70
C GLY A 217 8.05 3.04 -8.19
N GLN A 218 6.81 2.87 -7.77
CA GLN A 218 6.42 2.92 -6.35
C GLN A 218 7.22 1.88 -5.55
N ALA A 219 7.89 2.33 -4.48
CA ALA A 219 8.61 1.47 -3.55
C ALA A 219 7.75 1.10 -2.34
N ILE A 220 8.00 -0.06 -1.76
CA ILE A 220 7.50 -0.40 -0.42
C ILE A 220 8.46 0.16 0.65
N PRO A 221 7.95 0.49 1.86
CA PRO A 221 8.74 1.18 2.90
C PRO A 221 10.03 0.50 3.33
N THR A 222 10.10 -0.82 3.17
CA THR A 222 11.26 -1.63 3.57
C THR A 222 12.38 -1.66 2.53
N GLU A 223 12.13 -1.18 1.30
CA GLU A 223 13.09 -1.20 0.22
C GLU A 223 13.94 0.06 0.19
N ARG A 224 15.22 -0.07 0.53
CA ARG A 224 16.19 1.03 0.49
C ARG A 224 17.27 0.74 -0.54
N LEU A 225 17.23 1.50 -1.64
CA LEU A 225 18.16 1.35 -2.76
C LEU A 225 19.33 2.35 -2.73
N HIS A 226 19.37 3.23 -1.71
CA HIS A 226 20.31 4.35 -1.62
C HIS A 226 21.77 4.01 -1.99
N PRO A 227 22.41 2.98 -1.42
CA PRO A 227 23.80 2.70 -1.75
C PRO A 227 24.03 2.36 -3.22
N SER A 228 23.11 1.57 -3.80
CA SER A 228 23.17 1.17 -5.21
C SER A 228 22.90 2.36 -6.12
N LEU A 229 21.89 3.17 -5.83
CA LEU A 229 21.55 4.35 -6.62
C LEU A 229 22.65 5.41 -6.57
N LEU A 230 23.24 5.68 -5.40
CA LEU A 230 24.38 6.60 -5.27
C LEU A 230 25.58 6.16 -6.11
N ARG A 231 25.82 4.85 -6.17
CA ARG A 231 26.84 4.28 -7.06
C ARG A 231 26.49 4.53 -8.53
N LEU A 232 25.26 4.26 -8.95
CA LEU A 232 24.80 4.43 -10.32
C LEU A 232 24.90 5.89 -10.79
N THR A 233 24.53 6.85 -9.95
CA THR A 233 24.67 8.28 -10.30
C THR A 233 26.12 8.69 -10.49
N ARG A 234 27.05 8.15 -9.70
CA ARG A 234 28.51 8.35 -9.88
C ARG A 234 29.06 7.68 -11.14
N MET A 235 28.39 6.66 -11.64
CA MET A 235 28.72 5.96 -12.88
C MET A 235 28.01 6.56 -14.10
N HIS A 236 27.37 7.72 -13.96
CA HIS A 236 26.63 8.43 -15.00
C HIS A 236 25.44 7.67 -15.57
N VAL A 237 24.90 6.69 -14.85
CA VAL A 237 23.62 6.05 -15.22
C VAL A 237 22.48 7.03 -14.95
N THR A 238 21.61 7.23 -15.94
CA THR A 238 20.48 8.13 -15.80
C THR A 238 19.35 7.43 -15.07
N VAL A 239 18.92 8.01 -13.94
CA VAL A 239 17.86 7.47 -13.10
C VAL A 239 16.67 8.43 -13.10
N ILE A 240 15.48 7.90 -13.38
CA ILE A 240 14.20 8.63 -13.35
C ILE A 240 13.31 8.00 -12.26
N GLY A 241 12.57 8.82 -11.53
CA GLY A 241 11.65 8.35 -10.52
C GLY A 241 10.50 9.31 -10.29
N GLU A 242 9.69 9.00 -9.30
CA GLU A 242 8.59 9.83 -8.82
C GLU A 242 8.67 9.91 -7.29
N ASN A 243 7.94 10.83 -6.65
CA ASN A 243 7.95 10.92 -5.19
C ASN A 243 7.61 9.58 -4.49
N LEU A 244 6.81 8.73 -5.13
CA LEU A 244 6.46 7.40 -4.63
C LEU A 244 7.62 6.39 -4.63
N CYS A 245 8.73 6.65 -5.32
CA CYS A 245 9.89 5.76 -5.24
C CYS A 245 10.59 5.84 -3.89
N ASN A 246 10.26 6.85 -3.07
CA ASN A 246 10.77 7.06 -1.72
C ASN A 246 12.31 7.04 -1.62
N GLN A 247 13.01 7.44 -2.69
CA GLN A 247 14.46 7.61 -2.71
C GLN A 247 14.83 9.08 -2.56
N GLU A 248 16.07 9.38 -2.19
CA GLU A 248 16.57 10.75 -2.07
C GLU A 248 16.48 11.50 -3.41
N ALA A 249 16.01 12.75 -3.37
CA ALA A 249 15.74 13.54 -4.57
C ALA A 249 16.97 13.77 -5.46
N GLU A 250 18.16 13.72 -4.89
CA GLU A 250 19.44 13.87 -5.59
C GLU A 250 19.81 12.65 -6.43
N LEU A 251 19.20 11.50 -6.17
CA LEU A 251 19.53 10.23 -6.81
C LEU A 251 18.75 9.96 -8.09
N TYR A 252 17.74 10.76 -8.39
CA TYR A 252 16.93 10.61 -9.60
C TYR A 252 16.42 11.95 -10.12
N THR A 253 16.00 11.98 -11.38
CA THR A 253 15.24 13.10 -11.95
C THR A 253 13.75 12.78 -11.86
N ASN A 254 12.94 13.72 -11.36
CA ASN A 254 11.50 13.50 -11.27
C ASN A 254 10.90 13.42 -12.68
N ALA A 255 10.14 12.36 -12.96
CA ALA A 255 9.49 12.13 -14.24
C ALA A 255 8.54 13.25 -14.66
N PHE A 256 7.99 14.00 -13.71
CA PHE A 256 7.10 15.14 -13.95
C PHE A 256 7.85 16.42 -14.38
N ASP A 257 9.14 16.53 -14.08
CA ASP A 257 9.99 17.66 -14.49
C ASP A 257 10.51 17.50 -15.92
N ILE A 258 10.33 16.32 -16.54
CA ILE A 258 10.83 16.03 -17.90
C ILE A 258 9.80 16.47 -18.95
N ASP A 259 10.26 17.19 -19.97
CA ASP A 259 9.48 17.47 -21.19
C ASP A 259 9.53 16.27 -22.13
N TRP A 260 8.58 15.35 -21.96
CA TRP A 260 8.50 14.13 -22.76
C TRP A 260 8.29 14.37 -24.25
N SER A 261 7.80 15.55 -24.67
CA SER A 261 7.63 15.91 -26.08
C SER A 261 8.97 16.15 -26.79
N ARG A 262 9.99 16.57 -26.03
CA ARG A 262 11.35 16.85 -26.50
C ARG A 262 12.33 15.69 -26.23
N MET A 263 11.86 14.66 -25.51
CA MET A 263 12.70 13.51 -25.16
C MET A 263 13.09 12.72 -26.41
N LYS A 264 14.37 12.35 -26.51
CA LYS A 264 14.87 11.49 -27.59
C LYS A 264 14.59 10.02 -27.29
N PRO A 265 14.43 9.16 -28.32
CA PRO A 265 14.34 7.72 -28.12
C PRO A 265 15.55 7.17 -27.35
N VAL A 266 15.30 6.18 -26.52
CA VAL A 266 16.26 5.52 -25.64
C VAL A 266 16.41 4.08 -26.08
N GLU A 267 17.63 3.54 -26.06
CA GLU A 267 17.88 2.17 -26.51
C GLU A 267 17.48 1.14 -25.46
N ARG A 268 17.82 1.40 -24.19
CA ARG A 268 17.56 0.46 -23.11
C ARG A 268 16.84 1.13 -21.94
N VAL A 269 15.80 0.45 -21.43
CA VAL A 269 15.07 0.86 -20.22
C VAL A 269 15.06 -0.29 -19.22
N ILE A 270 15.42 0.01 -17.98
CA ILE A 270 15.29 -0.91 -16.85
C ILE A 270 14.21 -0.35 -15.93
N THR A 271 13.26 -1.17 -15.52
CA THR A 271 12.23 -0.78 -14.56
C THR A 271 12.30 -1.63 -13.30
N ILE A 272 12.17 -1.00 -12.13
CA ILE A 272 12.06 -1.64 -10.81
C ILE A 272 10.94 -1.00 -10.00
N GLY A 273 10.42 -1.73 -9.03
CA GLY A 273 9.33 -1.25 -8.17
C GLY A 273 7.95 -1.38 -8.81
N GLY A 274 6.96 -0.78 -8.16
CA GLY A 274 5.55 -0.88 -8.52
C GLY A 274 5.08 0.17 -9.53
N HIS A 275 3.87 0.63 -9.32
CA HIS A 275 3.16 1.51 -10.26
C HIS A 275 3.85 2.85 -10.49
N ILE A 276 3.78 3.33 -11.75
CA ILE A 276 4.23 4.65 -12.19
C ILE A 276 2.99 5.54 -12.38
N VAL A 277 3.02 6.76 -11.87
CA VAL A 277 1.90 7.72 -11.97
C VAL A 277 1.93 8.47 -13.30
N ASN A 278 3.12 8.92 -13.75
CA ASN A 278 3.30 9.78 -14.90
C ASN A 278 2.75 9.16 -16.18
N LYS A 279 1.76 9.83 -16.78
CA LYS A 279 1.10 9.37 -18.00
C LYS A 279 1.95 9.65 -19.24
N GLU A 280 2.59 10.82 -19.31
CA GLU A 280 3.43 11.24 -20.43
C GLU A 280 4.61 10.28 -20.65
N LEU A 281 5.26 9.86 -19.55
CA LEU A 281 6.31 8.83 -19.57
C LEU A 281 5.82 7.52 -20.22
N LYS A 282 4.66 7.04 -19.78
CA LYS A 282 4.09 5.78 -20.31
C LYS A 282 3.73 5.90 -21.79
N GLU A 283 3.14 7.02 -22.19
CA GLU A 283 2.78 7.30 -23.58
C GLU A 283 4.03 7.43 -24.46
N PHE A 284 5.07 8.10 -23.95
CA PHE A 284 6.34 8.25 -24.65
C PHE A 284 6.95 6.88 -24.98
N PHE A 285 7.13 5.99 -24.00
CA PHE A 285 7.74 4.68 -24.24
C PHE A 285 6.84 3.71 -25.02
N ARG A 286 5.52 3.84 -24.94
CA ARG A 286 4.60 3.08 -25.80
C ARG A 286 4.71 3.48 -27.28
N LYS A 287 4.98 4.76 -27.55
CA LYS A 287 5.18 5.31 -28.90
C LYS A 287 6.61 5.09 -29.40
N ASN A 288 7.61 5.34 -28.55
CA ASN A 288 9.04 5.25 -28.85
C ASN A 288 9.63 4.07 -28.07
N LYS A 289 9.30 2.86 -28.51
CA LYS A 289 9.71 1.63 -27.82
C LYS A 289 11.22 1.49 -27.79
N PRO A 290 11.84 1.29 -26.60
CA PRO A 290 13.27 0.97 -26.53
C PRO A 290 13.53 -0.39 -27.19
N GLN A 291 14.76 -0.60 -27.65
CA GLN A 291 15.19 -1.89 -28.19
C GLN A 291 15.19 -2.97 -27.10
N GLU A 292 15.53 -2.57 -25.87
CA GLU A 292 15.53 -3.44 -24.72
C GLU A 292 14.73 -2.82 -23.56
N HIS A 293 13.79 -3.58 -23.01
CA HIS A 293 13.12 -3.24 -21.76
C HIS A 293 13.26 -4.42 -20.79
N TRP A 294 13.98 -4.19 -19.70
CA TRP A 294 14.18 -5.14 -18.64
C TRP A 294 13.32 -4.76 -17.45
N HIS A 295 12.61 -5.72 -16.90
CA HIS A 295 11.88 -5.53 -15.64
C HIS A 295 12.46 -6.42 -14.56
N ILE A 296 12.82 -5.82 -13.42
CA ILE A 296 13.36 -6.53 -12.26
C ILE A 296 12.27 -6.61 -11.21
N SER A 297 11.97 -7.83 -10.75
CA SER A 297 11.03 -8.08 -9.67
C SER A 297 11.46 -9.29 -8.85
N HIS A 298 10.93 -9.39 -7.63
CA HIS A 298 11.24 -10.52 -6.74
C HIS A 298 10.77 -11.89 -7.25
N ASP A 299 9.78 -11.91 -8.12
CA ASP A 299 9.21 -13.13 -8.70
C ASP A 299 9.59 -13.38 -10.16
N GLY A 300 10.20 -12.39 -10.83
CA GLY A 300 10.48 -12.45 -12.25
C GLY A 300 9.22 -12.27 -13.12
N ALA A 301 8.21 -11.57 -12.61
CA ALA A 301 6.98 -11.32 -13.33
C ALA A 301 7.21 -10.58 -14.66
N VAL A 302 6.40 -10.91 -15.68
CA VAL A 302 6.32 -10.14 -16.90
C VAL A 302 5.39 -8.95 -16.65
N VAL A 303 5.97 -7.74 -16.61
CA VAL A 303 5.24 -6.48 -16.41
C VAL A 303 5.53 -5.56 -17.61
N ASP A 304 4.85 -5.82 -18.70
CA ASP A 304 5.10 -5.14 -19.97
C ASP A 304 4.31 -3.84 -20.09
N LEU A 305 4.65 -2.88 -19.22
CA LEU A 305 4.00 -1.56 -19.16
C LEU A 305 4.08 -0.78 -20.48
N PHE A 306 5.14 -0.97 -21.25
CA PHE A 306 5.41 -0.23 -22.48
C PHE A 306 5.12 -1.02 -23.77
N GLY A 307 4.77 -2.29 -23.67
CA GLY A 307 4.53 -3.16 -24.82
C GLY A 307 5.79 -3.54 -25.58
N CYS A 308 6.94 -3.66 -24.89
CA CYS A 308 8.24 -3.96 -25.47
C CYS A 308 9.22 -4.67 -24.51
N GLN A 309 8.72 -5.29 -23.45
CA GLN A 309 9.60 -5.98 -22.51
C GLN A 309 10.37 -7.12 -23.19
N THR A 310 11.68 -7.12 -23.03
CA THR A 310 12.58 -8.12 -23.60
C THR A 310 13.13 -9.09 -22.55
N VAL A 311 13.28 -8.64 -21.29
CA VAL A 311 13.85 -9.45 -20.21
C VAL A 311 13.03 -9.28 -18.93
N ALA A 312 12.70 -10.39 -18.28
CA ALA A 312 12.18 -10.43 -16.92
C ALA A 312 13.27 -10.99 -15.99
N ILE A 313 13.64 -10.23 -14.97
CA ILE A 313 14.73 -10.60 -14.05
C ILE A 313 14.12 -10.89 -12.68
N LYS A 314 14.30 -12.12 -12.19
CA LYS A 314 13.98 -12.50 -10.83
C LYS A 314 15.16 -12.26 -9.91
N SER A 315 15.09 -11.21 -9.09
CA SER A 315 16.15 -10.89 -8.12
C SER A 315 15.66 -9.91 -7.05
N ASP A 316 16.42 -9.84 -5.95
CA ASP A 316 16.43 -8.64 -5.10
C ASP A 316 16.95 -7.44 -5.89
N TYR A 317 16.34 -6.27 -5.71
CA TYR A 317 16.68 -5.07 -6.49
C TYR A 317 18.13 -4.63 -6.29
N THR A 318 18.61 -4.61 -5.04
CA THR A 318 19.99 -4.22 -4.71
C THR A 318 20.99 -5.17 -5.37
N LYS A 319 20.72 -6.47 -5.30
CA LYS A 319 21.56 -7.50 -5.92
C LYS A 319 21.59 -7.33 -7.43
N ALA A 320 20.42 -7.23 -8.06
CA ALA A 320 20.33 -7.06 -9.51
C ALA A 320 21.03 -5.80 -9.99
N LEU A 321 20.82 -4.65 -9.34
CA LEU A 321 21.48 -3.40 -9.70
C LEU A 321 23.01 -3.49 -9.55
N ASN A 322 23.50 -4.17 -8.53
CA ASN A 322 24.94 -4.36 -8.34
C ASN A 322 25.56 -5.32 -9.37
N GLU A 323 24.83 -6.33 -9.83
CA GLU A 323 25.28 -7.25 -10.87
C GLU A 323 25.23 -6.62 -12.26
N ILE A 324 24.09 -6.04 -12.65
CA ILE A 324 23.90 -5.44 -13.97
C ILE A 324 24.90 -4.31 -14.22
N PHE A 325 25.13 -3.48 -13.21
CA PHE A 325 26.04 -2.33 -13.34
C PHE A 325 27.43 -2.58 -12.71
N ARG A 326 27.88 -3.86 -12.65
CA ARG A 326 29.20 -4.20 -12.09
C ARG A 326 30.33 -3.54 -12.89
N ASP A 327 30.27 -3.65 -14.19
CA ASP A 327 31.35 -3.27 -15.13
C ASP A 327 30.90 -2.18 -16.11
N VAL A 328 30.29 -1.10 -15.57
CA VAL A 328 29.92 0.07 -16.40
C VAL A 328 31.18 0.72 -16.94
N ASN A 329 31.19 0.90 -18.25
CA ASN A 329 32.29 1.60 -18.90
C ASN A 329 32.39 3.04 -18.37
N ARG A 330 33.56 3.44 -17.90
CA ARG A 330 33.85 4.81 -17.40
C ARG A 330 33.63 5.91 -18.46
N LYS A 331 33.45 5.55 -19.73
CA LYS A 331 33.09 6.45 -20.83
C LYS A 331 31.59 6.65 -21.01
N SER A 332 30.75 5.96 -20.23
CA SER A 332 29.30 6.19 -20.27
C SER A 332 28.98 7.64 -19.90
N HIS A 333 28.14 8.29 -20.67
CA HIS A 333 27.70 9.65 -20.44
C HIS A 333 26.25 9.64 -19.94
N LYS A 334 25.97 10.48 -18.96
CA LYS A 334 24.59 10.67 -18.49
C LYS A 334 23.73 11.18 -19.66
N LEU A 335 22.56 10.56 -19.87
CA LEU A 335 21.62 11.02 -20.87
C LEU A 335 21.11 12.42 -20.51
N GLU A 336 21.17 13.35 -21.46
CA GLU A 336 20.59 14.68 -21.29
C GLU A 336 19.07 14.59 -21.31
N LEU A 337 18.44 14.95 -20.21
CA LEU A 337 17.00 14.98 -20.08
C LEU A 337 16.50 16.40 -20.37
N PRO A 338 15.55 16.59 -21.32
CA PRO A 338 14.93 17.89 -21.55
C PRO A 338 14.00 18.21 -20.37
N LEU A 339 14.37 19.19 -19.58
CA LEU A 339 13.54 19.64 -18.43
C LEU A 339 12.53 20.68 -18.90
N LYS A 340 11.35 20.68 -18.27
CA LYS A 340 10.33 21.72 -18.43
C LYS A 340 10.85 23.05 -17.88
N GLU A 341 10.68 24.13 -18.62
CA GLU A 341 11.15 25.47 -18.23
C GLU A 341 10.36 26.04 -17.03
N ASN A 342 9.09 25.66 -16.92
CA ASN A 342 8.23 26.01 -15.79
C ASN A 342 7.60 24.73 -15.21
N THR A 343 7.96 24.37 -13.99
CA THR A 343 7.15 23.43 -13.21
C THR A 343 5.84 24.12 -12.84
N ASP A 344 4.72 23.41 -12.92
CA ASP A 344 3.36 23.94 -12.69
C ASP A 344 3.15 24.34 -11.20
N THR A 345 3.92 25.33 -10.75
CA THR A 345 3.80 25.94 -9.41
C THR A 345 2.64 26.95 -9.32
N ALA A 346 2.01 27.26 -10.46
CA ALA A 346 0.88 28.19 -10.52
C ALA A 346 -0.43 27.58 -9.97
N ASN A 347 -0.48 26.25 -9.77
CA ASN A 347 -1.66 25.60 -9.20
C ASN A 347 -1.68 25.80 -7.68
N LYS A 348 -2.76 26.41 -7.17
CA LYS A 348 -2.98 26.67 -5.74
C LYS A 348 -2.75 25.41 -4.87
N ARG A 349 -3.22 24.25 -5.32
CA ARG A 349 -3.03 22.98 -4.60
C ARG A 349 -1.56 22.54 -4.55
N THR A 350 -0.82 22.75 -5.65
CA THR A 350 0.63 22.47 -5.67
C THR A 350 1.34 23.34 -4.63
N ALA A 351 1.00 24.63 -4.56
CA ALA A 351 1.57 25.54 -3.59
C ALA A 351 1.27 25.11 -2.14
N LEU A 352 0.03 24.73 -1.84
CA LEU A 352 -0.37 24.25 -0.51
C LEU A 352 0.30 22.92 -0.13
N ILE A 353 0.43 21.99 -1.07
CA ILE A 353 1.15 20.73 -0.83
C ILE A 353 2.65 21.01 -0.64
N GLN A 354 3.22 21.94 -1.40
CA GLN A 354 4.62 22.35 -1.22
C GLN A 354 4.84 22.97 0.18
N GLU A 355 3.94 23.87 0.61
CA GLU A 355 3.99 24.47 1.94
C GLU A 355 3.83 23.41 3.04
N LEU A 356 2.93 22.44 2.85
CA LEU A 356 2.79 21.30 3.75
C LEU A 356 4.13 20.54 3.84
N PHE A 357 4.72 20.15 2.70
CA PHE A 357 5.97 19.38 2.66
C PHE A 357 7.17 20.15 3.24
N ASP A 358 7.16 21.48 3.12
CA ASP A 358 8.19 22.35 3.66
C ASP A 358 8.18 22.46 5.20
N ASN A 359 7.02 22.23 5.81
CA ASN A 359 6.80 22.53 7.22
C ASN A 359 6.48 21.30 8.09
N ILE A 360 6.13 20.14 7.50
CA ILE A 360 5.92 18.92 8.30
C ILE A 360 7.24 18.36 8.86
N PRO A 361 7.19 17.70 10.03
CA PRO A 361 8.38 17.05 10.58
C PRO A 361 9.00 16.04 9.60
N PRO A 362 10.35 15.96 9.52
CA PRO A 362 11.02 15.07 8.54
C PRO A 362 10.71 13.58 8.72
N THR A 363 10.29 13.18 9.91
CA THR A 363 9.90 11.80 10.23
C THR A 363 8.42 11.51 9.95
N SER A 364 7.66 12.48 9.40
CA SER A 364 6.24 12.30 9.11
C SER A 364 5.98 11.22 8.06
N LEU A 365 4.83 10.58 8.17
CA LEU A 365 4.29 9.68 7.16
C LEU A 365 3.17 10.42 6.41
N VAL A 366 3.16 10.34 5.09
CA VAL A 366 2.18 11.04 4.26
C VAL A 366 1.48 10.05 3.35
N HIS A 367 0.16 9.99 3.41
CA HIS A 367 -0.66 9.24 2.46
C HIS A 367 -1.33 10.21 1.48
N LEU A 368 -1.04 10.03 0.20
CA LEU A 368 -1.65 10.81 -0.88
C LEU A 368 -2.76 9.99 -1.53
N ALA A 369 -3.98 10.51 -1.52
CA ALA A 369 -5.10 9.85 -2.20
C ALA A 369 -4.91 9.82 -3.72
N ASN A 370 -5.56 8.87 -4.37
CA ASN A 370 -5.58 8.75 -5.82
C ASN A 370 -6.25 9.95 -6.52
N SER A 371 -6.43 9.86 -7.81
CA SER A 371 -7.02 10.87 -8.69
C SER A 371 -6.13 12.10 -8.90
N SER A 372 -6.63 13.32 -8.67
CA SER A 372 -5.86 14.56 -8.85
C SER A 372 -4.75 14.72 -7.80
N THR A 373 -5.01 14.35 -6.55
CA THR A 373 -4.11 14.58 -5.42
C THR A 373 -2.71 14.01 -5.66
N ILE A 374 -2.60 12.71 -5.98
CA ILE A 374 -1.29 12.09 -6.23
C ILE A 374 -0.56 12.73 -7.41
N ARG A 375 -1.27 13.18 -8.44
CA ARG A 375 -0.66 13.79 -9.63
C ARG A 375 -0.12 15.18 -9.33
N ILE A 376 -0.90 15.99 -8.62
CA ILE A 376 -0.52 17.34 -8.21
C ILE A 376 0.67 17.30 -7.26
N ALA A 377 0.65 16.38 -6.30
CA ALA A 377 1.73 16.21 -5.32
C ALA A 377 3.09 15.82 -5.94
N GLN A 378 3.12 15.29 -7.18
CA GLN A 378 4.39 15.00 -7.85
C GLN A 378 5.15 16.28 -8.25
N HIS A 379 4.47 17.42 -8.37
CA HIS A 379 5.10 18.71 -8.66
C HIS A 379 5.66 19.39 -7.39
N ALA A 380 5.30 18.92 -6.22
CA ALA A 380 5.85 19.40 -4.96
C ALA A 380 7.16 18.67 -4.62
N LYS A 381 8.15 19.40 -4.10
CA LYS A 381 9.48 18.87 -3.76
C LYS A 381 9.54 18.56 -2.27
N LEU A 382 9.91 17.33 -1.94
CA LEU A 382 10.17 16.94 -0.56
C LEU A 382 11.54 17.43 -0.11
N LYS A 383 11.60 18.16 1.01
CA LYS A 383 12.84 18.56 1.62
C LYS A 383 13.51 17.40 2.33
N GLU A 384 14.81 17.27 2.12
CA GLU A 384 15.66 16.38 2.89
C GLU A 384 16.26 17.11 4.09
N HIS A 385 16.21 16.46 5.23
CA HIS A 385 16.77 16.96 6.48
C HIS A 385 17.97 16.11 6.87
N PHE A 386 19.15 16.69 6.79
CA PHE A 386 20.36 16.02 7.19
C PHE A 386 20.60 16.17 8.69
N ASN A 387 20.61 15.06 9.41
CA ASN A 387 20.97 15.04 10.82
C ASN A 387 22.49 14.90 10.98
N LYS A 388 23.17 16.01 11.32
CA LYS A 388 24.63 16.06 11.51
C LYS A 388 25.13 15.09 12.59
N LYS A 389 24.31 14.72 13.58
CA LYS A 389 24.72 13.82 14.68
C LYS A 389 24.71 12.36 14.29
N SER A 390 23.72 11.93 13.49
CA SER A 390 23.61 10.54 13.04
C SER A 390 24.24 10.29 11.67
N GLY A 391 24.57 11.34 10.92
CA GLY A 391 25.03 11.24 9.53
C GLY A 391 23.93 10.74 8.56
N SER A 392 22.67 10.79 8.99
CA SER A 392 21.55 10.24 8.22
C SER A 392 20.69 11.36 7.65
N SER A 393 20.19 11.16 6.44
CA SER A 393 19.18 12.00 5.83
C SER A 393 17.77 11.47 6.15
N TYR A 394 16.85 12.37 6.47
CA TYR A 394 15.46 12.06 6.77
C TYR A 394 14.56 12.91 5.89
N ARG A 395 13.51 12.29 5.36
CA ARG A 395 12.42 12.95 4.67
C ARG A 395 11.11 12.28 5.00
N PRO A 396 9.97 12.96 4.84
CA PRO A 396 8.66 12.32 4.96
C PRO A 396 8.54 11.13 4.00
N TYR A 397 7.94 10.04 4.48
CA TYR A 397 7.70 8.86 3.66
C TYR A 397 6.30 8.95 3.03
N ILE A 398 6.21 8.71 1.71
CA ILE A 398 4.96 8.83 0.95
C ILE A 398 4.36 7.46 0.66
N PHE A 399 3.08 7.32 1.01
CA PHE A 399 2.21 6.20 0.67
C PHE A 399 1.12 6.62 -0.32
N CYS A 400 0.62 5.68 -1.09
CA CYS A 400 -0.56 5.85 -1.94
C CYS A 400 -1.14 4.48 -2.29
N ASN A 401 -2.45 4.36 -2.35
CA ASN A 401 -3.15 3.15 -2.77
C ASN A 401 -3.10 3.04 -4.31
N ARG A 402 -1.99 2.54 -4.85
CA ARG A 402 -1.74 2.47 -6.30
C ARG A 402 -1.93 1.07 -6.90
N GLY A 403 -2.38 0.10 -6.12
CA GLY A 403 -2.65 -1.25 -6.62
C GLY A 403 -3.70 -1.24 -7.73
N ILE A 404 -4.89 -0.78 -7.42
CA ILE A 404 -6.01 -0.66 -8.37
C ILE A 404 -6.46 0.78 -8.61
N ASN A 405 -5.86 1.74 -7.93
CA ASN A 405 -6.09 3.18 -8.09
C ASN A 405 -7.52 3.65 -7.75
N GLY A 406 -8.23 2.94 -6.86
CA GLY A 406 -9.54 3.35 -6.36
C GLY A 406 -9.46 4.61 -5.49
N ILE A 407 -10.59 5.25 -5.26
CA ILE A 407 -10.71 6.40 -4.35
C ILE A 407 -11.18 6.00 -2.95
N GLU A 408 -11.70 4.79 -2.81
CA GLU A 408 -12.01 4.16 -1.54
C GLU A 408 -10.75 3.80 -0.75
N GLY A 409 -10.88 3.68 0.56
CA GLY A 409 -9.82 3.18 1.44
C GLY A 409 -8.66 4.12 1.71
N SER A 410 -8.62 5.33 1.14
CA SER A 410 -7.51 6.26 1.37
C SER A 410 -7.40 6.70 2.83
N LEU A 411 -8.51 7.07 3.47
CA LEU A 411 -8.55 7.42 4.89
C LEU A 411 -8.29 6.19 5.75
N SER A 412 -8.95 5.08 5.44
CA SER A 412 -8.82 3.84 6.20
C SER A 412 -7.38 3.31 6.19
N THR A 413 -6.69 3.37 5.05
CA THR A 413 -5.26 3.04 4.97
C THR A 413 -4.43 4.01 5.82
N THR A 414 -4.74 5.32 5.77
CA THR A 414 -4.03 6.31 6.59
C THR A 414 -4.24 6.07 8.09
N VAL A 415 -5.46 5.72 8.51
CA VAL A 415 -5.76 5.33 9.89
C VAL A 415 -4.91 4.11 10.29
N GLY A 416 -4.81 3.09 9.44
CA GLY A 416 -3.96 1.92 9.67
C GLY A 416 -2.47 2.28 9.78
N ILE A 417 -1.98 3.20 8.95
CA ILE A 417 -0.61 3.74 9.04
C ILE A 417 -0.41 4.44 10.41
N ALA A 418 -1.37 5.26 10.82
CA ALA A 418 -1.31 5.98 12.09
C ALA A 418 -1.37 5.05 13.31
N MET A 419 -2.12 3.94 13.24
CA MET A 419 -2.16 2.89 14.27
C MET A 419 -0.80 2.20 14.44
N ALA A 420 -0.04 2.04 13.37
CA ALA A 420 1.29 1.42 13.38
C ALA A 420 2.40 2.39 13.78
N ALA A 421 2.22 3.67 13.51
CA ALA A 421 3.22 4.70 13.78
C ALA A 421 3.30 5.02 15.29
N PRO A 422 4.50 5.35 15.81
CA PRO A 422 4.62 5.90 17.15
C PRO A 422 3.80 7.19 17.30
N GLN A 423 3.19 7.40 18.48
CA GLN A 423 2.30 8.55 18.72
C GLN A 423 2.96 9.93 18.53
N TYR A 424 4.28 10.02 18.66
CA TYR A 424 5.02 11.24 18.40
C TYR A 424 5.31 11.49 16.90
N GLN A 425 5.00 10.52 16.04
CA GLN A 425 5.21 10.61 14.61
C GLN A 425 3.90 11.02 13.93
N LYS A 426 3.85 12.22 13.37
CA LYS A 426 2.66 12.72 12.68
C LYS A 426 2.40 11.98 11.38
N VAL A 427 1.13 11.70 11.13
CA VAL A 427 0.65 11.02 9.92
C VAL A 427 -0.34 11.94 9.22
N PHE A 428 -0.01 12.29 7.98
CA PHE A 428 -0.82 13.20 7.16
C PHE A 428 -1.52 12.44 6.04
N ALA A 429 -2.83 12.66 5.88
CA ALA A 429 -3.56 12.32 4.67
C ALA A 429 -3.77 13.58 3.83
N VAL A 430 -3.54 13.52 2.53
CA VAL A 430 -3.98 14.55 1.57
C VAL A 430 -4.98 13.90 0.64
N VAL A 431 -6.24 14.35 0.70
CA VAL A 431 -7.36 13.70 0.03
C VAL A 431 -8.24 14.71 -0.72
N GLY A 432 -8.87 14.25 -1.80
CA GLY A 432 -9.98 14.98 -2.40
C GLY A 432 -11.30 14.68 -1.69
N ASP A 433 -12.29 15.52 -1.89
CA ASP A 433 -13.63 15.43 -1.28
C ASP A 433 -14.33 14.09 -1.52
N LEU A 434 -14.41 13.61 -2.77
CA LEU A 434 -15.07 12.33 -3.06
C LEU A 434 -14.38 11.17 -2.34
N SER A 435 -13.04 11.15 -2.28
CA SER A 435 -12.30 10.13 -1.54
C SER A 435 -12.54 10.22 -0.04
N PHE A 436 -12.61 11.45 0.49
CA PHE A 436 -12.90 11.70 1.90
C PHE A 436 -14.29 11.20 2.29
N PHE A 437 -15.33 11.65 1.59
CA PHE A 437 -16.71 11.28 1.92
C PHE A 437 -17.01 9.79 1.66
N TYR A 438 -16.41 9.21 0.62
CA TYR A 438 -16.59 7.78 0.36
C TYR A 438 -15.99 6.90 1.45
N ASP A 439 -14.92 7.33 2.10
CA ASP A 439 -14.21 6.54 3.12
C ASP A 439 -14.34 7.10 4.55
N GLN A 440 -15.33 7.96 4.81
CA GLN A 440 -15.54 8.62 6.11
C GLN A 440 -15.75 7.66 7.28
N ASN A 441 -16.22 6.42 7.03
CA ASN A 441 -16.35 5.39 8.04
C ASN A 441 -15.00 4.94 8.65
N ALA A 442 -13.87 5.37 8.09
CA ALA A 442 -12.55 5.21 8.70
C ALA A 442 -12.49 5.77 10.14
N PHE A 443 -13.29 6.79 10.43
CA PHE A 443 -13.35 7.41 11.76
C PHE A 443 -14.12 6.59 12.81
N TRP A 444 -14.74 5.46 12.41
CA TRP A 444 -15.29 4.49 13.38
C TRP A 444 -14.21 3.63 14.05
N ALA A 445 -12.95 3.80 13.67
CA ALA A 445 -11.82 3.15 14.34
C ALA A 445 -11.77 3.49 15.84
N SER A 446 -11.50 2.48 16.66
CA SER A 446 -11.43 2.65 18.12
C SER A 446 -10.29 1.83 18.73
N PRO A 447 -9.31 2.47 19.42
CA PRO A 447 -9.17 3.93 19.54
C PRO A 447 -8.76 4.56 18.20
N LEU A 448 -9.21 5.80 17.96
CA LEU A 448 -8.78 6.58 16.81
C LEU A 448 -7.40 7.19 17.11
N PRO A 449 -6.40 7.05 16.21
CA PRO A 449 -5.06 7.58 16.44
C PRO A 449 -5.05 9.11 16.53
N GLN A 450 -4.42 9.67 17.57
CA GLN A 450 -4.38 11.12 17.80
C GLN A 450 -3.33 11.86 16.94
N ASN A 451 -2.37 11.15 16.40
CA ASN A 451 -1.32 11.67 15.51
C ASN A 451 -1.76 11.82 14.04
N LEU A 452 -3.05 11.70 13.76
CA LEU A 452 -3.64 11.73 12.41
C LEU A 452 -4.08 13.14 12.01
N HIS A 453 -3.63 13.61 10.84
CA HIS A 453 -3.95 14.92 10.27
C HIS A 453 -4.48 14.75 8.85
N ILE A 454 -5.63 15.31 8.53
CA ILE A 454 -6.29 15.13 7.23
C ILE A 454 -6.48 16.48 6.54
N LEU A 455 -5.79 16.69 5.42
CA LEU A 455 -6.00 17.83 4.52
C LEU A 455 -6.97 17.44 3.41
N VAL A 456 -8.12 18.08 3.37
CA VAL A 456 -9.19 17.83 2.38
C VAL A 456 -9.23 18.96 1.37
N PHE A 457 -9.02 18.66 0.10
CA PHE A 457 -9.32 19.56 -1.01
C PHE A 457 -10.76 19.31 -1.46
N ASN A 458 -11.64 20.27 -1.19
CA ASN A 458 -13.07 20.16 -1.50
C ASN A 458 -13.43 21.04 -2.70
N ASP A 459 -13.61 20.40 -3.86
CA ASP A 459 -14.08 20.99 -5.11
C ASP A 459 -15.61 20.96 -5.25
N GLY A 460 -16.32 20.27 -4.34
CA GLY A 460 -17.72 19.91 -4.50
C GLY A 460 -17.96 18.88 -5.63
N ARG A 461 -16.92 18.23 -6.11
CA ARG A 461 -16.95 17.26 -7.23
C ARG A 461 -15.61 16.58 -7.43
N GLY A 462 -15.56 15.58 -8.30
CA GLY A 462 -14.29 14.95 -8.68
C GLY A 462 -13.35 15.89 -9.43
N GLY A 463 -12.37 16.46 -8.73
CA GLY A 463 -11.45 17.48 -9.28
C GLY A 463 -10.66 17.05 -10.51
N ILE A 464 -10.48 15.74 -10.76
CA ILE A 464 -9.81 15.24 -11.97
C ILE A 464 -10.60 15.57 -13.24
N PHE A 465 -11.92 15.67 -13.15
CA PHE A 465 -12.77 15.94 -14.29
C PHE A 465 -12.64 17.37 -14.84
N ASN A 466 -12.01 18.28 -14.07
CA ASN A 466 -11.68 19.62 -14.55
C ASN A 466 -10.68 19.60 -15.73
N THR A 467 -9.93 18.50 -15.89
CA THR A 467 -8.91 18.34 -16.95
C THR A 467 -9.35 17.38 -18.06
N LEU A 468 -10.58 16.87 -17.97
CA LEU A 468 -11.12 15.91 -18.93
C LEU A 468 -12.25 16.53 -19.76
N PRO A 469 -12.48 16.09 -21.00
CA PRO A 469 -13.52 16.60 -21.88
C PRO A 469 -14.91 16.07 -21.47
N VAL A 470 -15.35 16.40 -20.25
CA VAL A 470 -16.66 15.99 -19.75
C VAL A 470 -17.77 16.76 -20.47
N PRO A 471 -18.81 16.08 -20.99
CA PRO A 471 -19.97 16.76 -21.56
C PRO A 471 -20.61 17.73 -20.56
N GLN A 472 -20.89 18.95 -20.99
CA GLN A 472 -21.51 19.96 -20.12
C GLN A 472 -23.04 19.86 -20.12
N GLU A 473 -23.60 19.31 -21.18
CA GLU A 473 -25.05 19.14 -21.35
C GLU A 473 -25.40 17.65 -21.63
N PRO A 474 -26.50 17.12 -21.13
CA PRO A 474 -27.36 17.80 -20.14
C PRO A 474 -26.68 17.91 -18.76
N GLU A 475 -27.08 18.88 -17.96
CA GLU A 475 -26.52 19.15 -16.61
C GLU A 475 -26.53 17.90 -15.71
N THR A 476 -27.59 17.09 -15.78
CA THR A 476 -27.67 15.83 -15.03
C THR A 476 -26.57 14.84 -15.38
N SER A 477 -26.13 14.80 -16.66
CA SER A 477 -25.01 13.97 -17.10
C SER A 477 -23.70 14.48 -16.52
N ARG A 478 -23.46 15.78 -16.56
CA ARG A 478 -22.29 16.41 -15.96
C ARG A 478 -22.22 16.14 -14.46
N GLN A 479 -23.30 16.40 -13.74
CA GLN A 479 -23.41 16.16 -12.30
C GLN A 479 -23.13 14.69 -11.94
N ALA A 480 -23.71 13.75 -12.68
CA ALA A 480 -23.52 12.32 -12.44
C ALA A 480 -22.07 11.86 -12.71
N ILE A 481 -21.44 12.35 -13.79
CA ILE A 481 -20.06 11.99 -14.14
C ILE A 481 -19.08 12.60 -13.14
N MET A 482 -19.30 13.85 -12.74
CA MET A 482 -18.39 14.57 -11.85
C MET A 482 -18.64 14.26 -10.37
N GLY A 483 -19.75 13.64 -10.02
CA GLY A 483 -20.14 13.35 -8.63
C GLY A 483 -20.31 14.64 -7.82
N GLU A 484 -21.03 15.64 -8.39
CA GLU A 484 -21.23 16.96 -7.76
C GLU A 484 -21.98 16.85 -6.44
N HIS A 485 -21.56 17.63 -5.43
CA HIS A 485 -22.15 17.65 -4.10
C HIS A 485 -21.90 18.97 -3.36
N ASN A 486 -22.62 19.17 -2.26
CA ASN A 486 -22.48 20.31 -1.35
C ASN A 486 -22.07 19.89 0.07
N LEU A 487 -21.31 18.78 0.20
CA LEU A 487 -20.89 18.25 1.49
C LEU A 487 -19.72 19.06 2.05
N SER A 488 -19.60 19.10 3.38
CA SER A 488 -18.45 19.67 4.08
C SER A 488 -17.89 18.68 5.10
N ALA A 489 -16.57 18.58 5.18
CA ALA A 489 -15.87 17.77 6.14
C ALA A 489 -16.15 18.18 7.60
N ARG A 490 -16.65 19.40 7.82
CA ARG A 490 -17.10 19.90 9.14
C ARG A 490 -18.08 18.96 9.82
N HIS A 491 -19.07 18.44 9.07
CA HIS A 491 -20.10 17.58 9.64
C HIS A 491 -19.53 16.23 10.10
N VAL A 492 -18.57 15.70 9.36
CA VAL A 492 -17.86 14.46 9.74
C VAL A 492 -16.99 14.71 10.97
N ALA A 493 -16.26 15.82 11.01
CA ALA A 493 -15.45 16.21 12.17
C ALA A 493 -16.30 16.34 13.44
N MET A 494 -17.45 17.00 13.35
CA MET A 494 -18.40 17.15 14.47
C MET A 494 -18.95 15.79 14.95
N LEU A 495 -19.31 14.89 14.01
CA LEU A 495 -19.84 13.56 14.34
C LEU A 495 -18.83 12.74 15.17
N HIS A 496 -17.56 12.89 14.88
CA HIS A 496 -16.48 12.11 15.50
C HIS A 496 -15.69 12.88 16.56
N ASN A 497 -16.12 14.12 16.89
CA ASN A 497 -15.44 15.00 17.85
C ASN A 497 -13.96 15.24 17.48
N ILE A 498 -13.72 15.52 16.21
CA ILE A 498 -12.38 15.81 15.64
C ILE A 498 -12.23 17.32 15.48
N LYS A 499 -11.05 17.87 15.79
CA LYS A 499 -10.73 19.27 15.53
C LYS A 499 -10.89 19.59 14.05
N TYR A 500 -11.63 20.66 13.75
CA TYR A 500 -11.88 21.11 12.39
C TYR A 500 -11.35 22.51 12.16
N LEU A 501 -10.62 22.66 11.07
CA LEU A 501 -10.11 23.93 10.54
C LEU A 501 -10.61 24.10 9.10
N GLU A 502 -10.84 25.35 8.69
CA GLU A 502 -11.26 25.68 7.32
C GLU A 502 -10.41 26.84 6.79
N GLY A 503 -9.97 26.75 5.54
CA GLY A 503 -9.18 27.79 4.87
C GLY A 503 -7.67 27.57 4.95
N GLU A 504 -6.98 28.08 3.94
CA GLU A 504 -5.53 27.90 3.78
C GLU A 504 -4.69 28.61 4.86
N GLU A 505 -5.22 29.69 5.42
CA GLU A 505 -4.60 30.44 6.52
C GLU A 505 -4.37 29.61 7.78
N ASN A 506 -5.08 28.50 7.91
CA ASN A 506 -4.96 27.60 9.06
C ASN A 506 -3.97 26.44 8.85
N LEU A 507 -3.20 26.42 7.74
CA LEU A 507 -2.28 25.34 7.43
C LEU A 507 -1.19 25.15 8.49
N GLN A 508 -0.66 26.25 9.04
CA GLN A 508 0.37 26.16 10.09
C GLN A 508 -0.20 25.63 11.42
N GLU A 509 -1.41 26.03 11.78
CA GLU A 509 -2.11 25.47 12.95
C GLU A 509 -2.40 23.98 12.75
N PHE A 510 -2.85 23.58 11.57
CA PHE A 510 -3.04 22.18 11.20
C PHE A 510 -1.77 21.34 11.34
N ILE A 511 -0.63 21.82 10.81
CA ILE A 511 0.65 21.11 10.89
C ILE A 511 1.14 20.98 12.33
N SER A 512 0.96 22.03 13.14
CA SER A 512 1.46 22.06 14.52
C SER A 512 0.54 21.36 15.53
N SER A 513 -0.72 21.09 15.19
CA SER A 513 -1.70 20.46 16.08
C SER A 513 -1.17 19.17 16.69
N GLU A 514 -1.44 18.96 17.97
CA GLU A 514 -1.07 17.73 18.71
C GLU A 514 -2.24 16.72 18.84
N GLU A 515 -3.40 17.06 18.28
CA GLU A 515 -4.59 16.22 18.26
C GLU A 515 -5.04 15.94 16.83
N ILE A 516 -5.85 14.91 16.66
CA ILE A 516 -6.45 14.59 15.35
C ILE A 516 -7.16 15.81 14.78
N THR A 517 -6.79 16.20 13.57
CA THR A 517 -7.26 17.46 12.96
C THR A 517 -7.62 17.26 11.50
N ILE A 518 -8.76 17.82 11.08
CA ILE A 518 -9.17 17.94 9.68
C ILE A 518 -9.04 19.40 9.28
N LEU A 519 -8.29 19.68 8.20
CA LEU A 519 -8.26 20.97 7.52
C LEU A 519 -8.96 20.84 6.17
N GLU A 520 -10.04 21.59 5.96
CA GLU A 520 -10.77 21.63 4.69
C GLU A 520 -10.44 22.90 3.92
N ILE A 521 -10.00 22.73 2.68
CA ILE A 521 -9.75 23.82 1.72
C ILE A 521 -10.83 23.74 0.63
N LYS A 522 -11.74 24.68 0.61
CA LYS A 522 -12.75 24.83 -0.46
C LYS A 522 -12.13 25.53 -1.67
N LEU A 523 -12.33 24.98 -2.86
CA LEU A 523 -11.67 25.41 -4.09
C LEU A 523 -12.68 25.86 -5.16
#